data_0cd9eb8baa85d5564ececfae9b5d6f1b
#
_entry.id   0cd9eb8baa85d5564ececfae9b5d6f1b
#
_cell.length_a   1.000
_cell.length_b   1.000
_cell.length_c   1.000
_cell.angle_alpha   90.00
_cell.angle_beta   90.00
_cell.angle_gamma   90.00
#
_symmetry.space_group_name_H-M   'P 1'
#
loop_
_entity.id
_entity.type
_entity.pdbx_description
1 polymer ?
#
loop_
_entity_poly.entity_id
_entity_poly.type
_entity_poly.pdbx_seq_one_letter_code
_entity_poly.pdbx_strand_id
1 'polypeptide(L)'
;MKCKHSAEKCGIIAAVCYKEKQRISRDKTHETDHTTQEDKTMAKIYVFLADGCEEIEALTPVDLLRRAGEDVCTVSIMGRKEVTGSHKITILADETIEEGEFDDGDMLVLPGGMPGTLNLAGNETLAALIRSYDDQGKKLAAICAAPSILGVMGILKDKNAVCFPGFEEKLAGANVLDVPAVIGKNR
;
A
#
# COMPACT_ATOMS: atom_id res chain seq x y z
N MET A 1 19.91 0.11 -32.29
CA MET A 1 20.48 0.33 -30.96
C MET A 1 19.90 -0.74 -30.04
N LYS A 2 20.69 -1.72 -29.59
CA LYS A 2 20.18 -2.93 -28.91
C LYS A 2 19.99 -2.62 -27.43
N CYS A 3 18.75 -2.65 -26.97
CA CYS A 3 18.44 -2.60 -25.56
C CYS A 3 18.81 -3.96 -24.93
N LYS A 4 20.02 -4.03 -24.34
CA LYS A 4 20.44 -5.14 -23.49
C LYS A 4 20.36 -4.66 -22.05
N HIS A 5 19.23 -4.83 -21.41
CA HIS A 5 19.12 -4.89 -19.96
C HIS A 5 18.31 -6.15 -19.62
N SER A 6 18.96 -6.98 -18.84
CA SER A 6 18.52 -8.31 -18.46
C SER A 6 17.18 -8.27 -17.73
N ALA A 7 16.26 -9.10 -18.19
CA ALA A 7 14.93 -9.34 -17.61
C ALA A 7 14.96 -10.04 -16.23
N GLU A 8 16.08 -10.10 -15.54
CA GLU A 8 16.26 -10.89 -14.31
C GLU A 8 16.04 -10.12 -13.00
N LYS A 9 15.68 -8.84 -13.05
CA LYS A 9 15.42 -8.03 -11.83
C LYS A 9 14.06 -7.34 -11.78
N CYS A 10 13.13 -7.70 -12.63
CA CYS A 10 11.77 -7.18 -12.58
C CYS A 10 10.89 -8.18 -11.85
N GLY A 11 10.87 -8.17 -10.53
CA GLY A 11 10.09 -9.17 -9.81
C GLY A 11 10.00 -9.03 -8.30
N ILE A 12 10.26 -7.86 -7.73
CA ILE A 12 10.06 -7.70 -6.29
C ILE A 12 8.91 -6.73 -6.06
N ILE A 13 7.73 -7.29 -5.90
CA ILE A 13 6.61 -6.57 -5.27
C ILE A 13 6.94 -6.52 -3.78
N ALA A 14 7.66 -5.50 -3.36
CA ALA A 14 7.94 -5.26 -1.96
C ALA A 14 6.71 -4.60 -1.34
N ALA A 15 5.88 -5.36 -0.66
CA ALA A 15 4.73 -4.85 0.08
C ALA A 15 4.97 -4.99 1.57
N VAL A 16 4.79 -3.91 2.32
CA VAL A 16 4.69 -3.94 3.78
C VAL A 16 3.21 -3.92 4.11
N CYS A 17 2.66 -5.05 4.53
CA CYS A 17 1.27 -5.16 4.95
C CYS A 17 1.21 -5.59 6.42
N TYR A 18 0.48 -4.86 7.25
CA TYR A 18 0.30 -5.17 8.66
C TYR A 18 -1.01 -5.93 8.87
N LYS A 19 -0.94 -7.13 9.47
CA LYS A 19 -2.10 -7.98 9.71
C LYS A 19 -2.28 -8.27 11.19
N GLU A 20 -3.49 -8.05 11.68
CA GLU A 20 -3.92 -8.51 12.99
C GLU A 20 -4.10 -10.04 13.02
N LYS A 21 -3.71 -10.68 14.14
CA LYS A 21 -3.90 -12.12 14.31
C LYS A 21 -5.37 -12.43 14.59
N GLN A 22 -6.08 -12.98 13.63
CA GLN A 22 -7.20 -13.85 13.97
C GLN A 22 -6.65 -15.19 14.45
N ARG A 23 -6.94 -15.50 15.70
CA ARG A 23 -6.62 -16.74 16.37
C ARG A 23 -7.56 -17.82 15.83
N ILE A 24 -7.09 -18.62 14.88
CA ILE A 24 -7.81 -19.83 14.49
C ILE A 24 -7.46 -20.89 15.54
N SER A 25 -8.34 -21.10 16.51
CA SER A 25 -8.32 -22.32 17.32
C SER A 25 -8.89 -23.45 16.48
N ARG A 26 -8.04 -24.36 16.02
CA ARG A 26 -8.51 -25.64 15.49
C ARG A 26 -8.85 -26.53 16.69
N ASP A 27 -10.10 -26.61 17.00
CA ASP A 27 -10.62 -27.74 17.77
C ASP A 27 -11.47 -28.62 16.83
N LYS A 28 -11.11 -29.90 16.77
CA LYS A 28 -11.80 -30.90 15.96
C LYS A 28 -12.82 -31.57 16.85
N THR A 29 -14.09 -31.26 16.67
CA THR A 29 -15.16 -32.26 16.93
C THR A 29 -16.28 -32.04 15.91
N HIS A 30 -16.67 -33.12 15.26
CA HIS A 30 -17.81 -33.29 14.40
C HIS A 30 -19.09 -32.85 15.13
N GLU A 31 -19.82 -31.90 14.55
CA GLU A 31 -21.29 -31.96 14.55
C GLU A 31 -21.84 -31.03 13.48
N THR A 32 -22.84 -31.54 12.80
CA THR A 32 -23.63 -30.91 11.74
C THR A 32 -24.40 -29.74 12.31
N ASP A 33 -24.39 -28.58 11.67
CA ASP A 33 -25.57 -27.83 11.24
C ASP A 33 -25.36 -26.31 11.21
N HIS A 34 -26.07 -25.68 10.27
CA HIS A 34 -26.34 -24.27 10.07
C HIS A 34 -25.15 -23.33 9.80
N THR A 35 -25.02 -23.04 8.51
CA THR A 35 -24.37 -21.86 7.93
C THR A 35 -24.76 -20.57 8.66
N THR A 36 -23.98 -20.20 9.67
CA THR A 36 -23.83 -18.80 9.99
C THR A 36 -22.88 -18.22 8.95
N GLN A 37 -23.41 -17.56 7.92
CA GLN A 37 -22.65 -16.59 7.14
C GLN A 37 -22.13 -15.58 8.16
N GLU A 38 -20.84 -15.69 8.52
CA GLU A 38 -20.14 -14.58 9.16
C GLU A 38 -20.28 -13.41 8.18
N ASP A 39 -20.96 -12.35 8.61
CA ASP A 39 -21.04 -11.09 7.89
C ASP A 39 -19.60 -10.60 7.72
N LYS A 40 -18.98 -10.95 6.58
CA LYS A 40 -17.66 -10.48 6.23
C LYS A 40 -17.78 -8.98 5.97
N THR A 41 -17.50 -8.17 6.99
CA THR A 41 -17.40 -6.73 6.82
C THR A 41 -16.34 -6.46 5.75
N MET A 42 -16.74 -5.78 4.66
CA MET A 42 -15.82 -5.35 3.61
C MET A 42 -14.82 -4.36 4.21
N ALA A 43 -13.53 -4.56 3.92
CA ALA A 43 -12.52 -3.59 4.31
C ALA A 43 -12.57 -2.39 3.37
N LYS A 44 -12.48 -1.18 3.92
CA LYS A 44 -12.38 0.06 3.16
C LYS A 44 -10.92 0.43 2.95
N ILE A 45 -10.49 0.51 1.70
CA ILE A 45 -9.09 0.64 1.32
C ILE A 45 -8.90 1.83 0.40
N TYR A 46 -7.97 2.70 0.74
CA TYR A 46 -7.61 3.87 -0.06
C TYR A 46 -6.26 3.66 -0.74
N VAL A 47 -6.22 3.80 -2.07
CA VAL A 47 -5.00 3.73 -2.88
C VAL A 47 -4.66 5.13 -3.38
N PHE A 48 -3.59 5.73 -2.84
CA PHE A 48 -3.20 7.09 -3.18
C PHE A 48 -2.36 7.14 -4.46
N LEU A 49 -2.78 7.96 -5.40
CA LEU A 49 -2.18 8.11 -6.72
C LEU A 49 -1.56 9.51 -6.89
N ALA A 50 -0.39 9.55 -7.52
CA ALA A 50 0.28 10.79 -7.90
C ALA A 50 0.86 10.68 -9.31
N ASP A 51 1.04 11.81 -10.00
CA ASP A 51 1.74 11.83 -11.29
C ASP A 51 3.12 11.18 -11.17
N GLY A 52 3.42 10.28 -12.10
CA GLY A 52 4.64 9.48 -12.10
C GLY A 52 4.58 8.24 -11.20
N CYS A 53 3.40 7.84 -10.70
CA CYS A 53 3.25 6.53 -10.06
C CYS A 53 3.47 5.40 -11.08
N GLU A 54 3.89 4.24 -10.60
CA GLU A 54 4.00 3.05 -11.45
C GLU A 54 2.61 2.42 -11.58
N GLU A 55 2.14 2.27 -12.81
CA GLU A 55 0.76 1.93 -13.13
C GLU A 55 0.38 0.52 -12.65
N ILE A 56 1.27 -0.46 -12.83
CA ILE A 56 1.01 -1.85 -12.42
C ILE A 56 0.96 -1.95 -10.89
N GLU A 57 1.85 -1.24 -10.19
CA GLU A 57 1.90 -1.23 -8.73
C GLU A 57 0.65 -0.57 -8.12
N ALA A 58 0.09 0.42 -8.82
CA ALA A 58 -1.13 1.09 -8.41
C ALA A 58 -2.38 0.24 -8.72
N LEU A 59 -2.51 -0.25 -9.96
CA LEU A 59 -3.75 -0.84 -10.45
C LEU A 59 -3.91 -2.33 -10.11
N THR A 60 -2.81 -3.06 -9.96
CA THR A 60 -2.89 -4.49 -9.58
C THR A 60 -3.58 -4.69 -8.23
N PRO A 61 -3.20 -3.99 -7.13
CA PRO A 61 -3.93 -4.13 -5.88
C PRO A 61 -5.38 -3.64 -5.98
N VAL A 62 -5.66 -2.58 -6.76
CA VAL A 62 -7.04 -2.10 -6.97
C VAL A 62 -7.90 -3.19 -7.60
N ASP A 63 -7.45 -3.79 -8.73
CA ASP A 63 -8.20 -4.83 -9.42
C ASP A 63 -8.40 -6.07 -8.53
N LEU A 64 -7.35 -6.55 -7.90
CA LEU A 64 -7.41 -7.75 -7.06
C LEU A 64 -8.30 -7.57 -5.83
N LEU A 65 -8.22 -6.44 -5.16
CA LEU A 65 -9.02 -6.17 -3.96
C LEU A 65 -10.50 -5.96 -4.31
N ARG A 66 -10.80 -5.24 -5.40
CA ARG A 66 -12.17 -5.10 -5.91
C ARG A 66 -12.77 -6.45 -6.31
N ARG A 67 -12.01 -7.34 -6.96
CA ARG A 67 -12.43 -8.73 -7.25
C ARG A 67 -12.65 -9.56 -5.99
N ALA A 68 -11.92 -9.29 -4.92
CA ALA A 68 -12.11 -9.94 -3.63
C ALA A 68 -13.34 -9.42 -2.87
N GLY A 69 -14.03 -8.40 -3.38
CA GLY A 69 -15.23 -7.80 -2.80
C GLY A 69 -14.91 -6.77 -1.71
N GLU A 70 -13.70 -6.21 -1.69
CA GLU A 70 -13.35 -5.11 -0.78
C GLU A 70 -13.78 -3.75 -1.36
N ASP A 71 -14.07 -2.78 -0.48
CA ASP A 71 -14.37 -1.40 -0.86
C ASP A 71 -13.07 -0.63 -1.13
N VAL A 72 -12.75 -0.41 -2.41
CA VAL A 72 -11.49 0.21 -2.82
C VAL A 72 -11.75 1.51 -3.56
N CYS A 73 -11.23 2.60 -3.00
CA CYS A 73 -11.25 3.93 -3.59
C CYS A 73 -9.83 4.37 -3.99
N THR A 74 -9.66 4.83 -5.22
CA THR A 74 -8.43 5.45 -5.70
C THR A 74 -8.49 6.95 -5.49
N VAL A 75 -7.45 7.52 -4.85
CA VAL A 75 -7.42 8.92 -4.43
C VAL A 75 -6.24 9.64 -5.09
N SER A 76 -6.51 10.64 -5.92
CA SER A 76 -5.49 11.50 -6.49
C SER A 76 -5.06 12.59 -5.51
N ILE A 77 -3.76 12.82 -5.39
CA ILE A 77 -3.21 13.95 -4.62
C ILE A 77 -2.87 15.16 -5.50
N MET A 78 -3.30 15.15 -6.76
CA MET A 78 -2.88 16.14 -7.77
C MET A 78 -3.86 17.32 -7.94
N GLY A 79 -4.86 17.46 -7.06
CA GLY A 79 -5.93 18.47 -7.18
C GLY A 79 -6.84 18.25 -8.41
N ARG A 80 -6.74 17.09 -9.05
CA ARG A 80 -7.55 16.63 -10.17
C ARG A 80 -7.62 15.11 -10.17
N LYS A 81 -8.67 14.53 -10.76
CA LYS A 81 -8.84 13.06 -10.80
C LYS A 81 -7.90 12.37 -11.80
N GLU A 82 -7.49 13.05 -12.85
CA GLU A 82 -6.56 12.53 -13.86
C GLU A 82 -5.15 12.46 -13.27
N VAL A 83 -4.58 11.27 -13.23
CA VAL A 83 -3.21 11.00 -12.81
C VAL A 83 -2.47 10.35 -13.97
N THR A 84 -1.31 10.89 -14.33
CA THR A 84 -0.47 10.33 -15.39
C THR A 84 0.67 9.54 -14.78
N GLY A 85 0.68 8.22 -15.00
CA GLY A 85 1.71 7.34 -14.51
C GLY A 85 3.08 7.53 -15.16
N SER A 86 4.07 6.79 -14.66
CA SER A 86 5.47 6.86 -15.13
C SER A 86 5.64 6.46 -16.60
N HIS A 87 4.74 5.61 -17.10
CA HIS A 87 4.72 5.14 -18.49
C HIS A 87 3.72 5.92 -19.38
N LYS A 88 3.26 7.09 -18.94
CA LYS A 88 2.35 7.97 -19.70
C LYS A 88 0.94 7.41 -19.88
N ILE A 89 0.52 6.51 -19.03
CA ILE A 89 -0.86 6.03 -19.00
C ILE A 89 -1.63 6.90 -18.03
N THR A 90 -2.75 7.47 -18.48
CA THR A 90 -3.61 8.27 -17.62
C THR A 90 -4.61 7.38 -16.91
N ILE A 91 -4.67 7.50 -15.60
CA ILE A 91 -5.61 6.84 -14.69
C ILE A 91 -6.60 7.90 -14.23
N LEU A 92 -7.88 7.60 -14.24
CA LEU A 92 -8.90 8.42 -13.61
C LEU A 92 -9.15 7.90 -12.19
N ALA A 93 -8.75 8.67 -11.20
CA ALA A 93 -9.02 8.36 -9.80
C ALA A 93 -10.51 8.55 -9.45
N ASP A 94 -10.98 7.81 -8.46
CA ASP A 94 -12.37 7.93 -7.98
C ASP A 94 -12.60 9.29 -7.31
N GLU A 95 -11.63 9.75 -6.50
CA GLU A 95 -11.70 11.02 -5.74
C GLU A 95 -10.37 11.78 -5.78
N THR A 96 -10.38 13.03 -5.33
CA THR A 96 -9.18 13.79 -4.99
C THR A 96 -9.04 13.90 -3.47
N ILE A 97 -7.80 14.09 -3.00
CA ILE A 97 -7.53 14.17 -1.55
C ILE A 97 -8.22 15.38 -0.89
N GLU A 98 -8.56 16.39 -1.67
CA GLU A 98 -9.25 17.60 -1.23
C GLU A 98 -10.75 17.41 -1.08
N GLU A 99 -11.34 16.43 -1.78
CA GLU A 99 -12.79 16.21 -1.86
C GLU A 99 -13.31 15.25 -0.78
N GLY A 100 -12.45 14.39 -0.19
CA GLY A 100 -12.86 13.31 0.68
C GLY A 100 -12.33 13.41 2.12
N GLU A 101 -12.94 12.61 2.97
CA GLU A 101 -12.44 12.26 4.30
C GLU A 101 -12.01 10.80 4.25
N PHE A 102 -10.77 10.50 4.65
CA PHE A 102 -10.15 9.18 4.45
C PHE A 102 -9.72 8.51 5.77
N ASP A 103 -10.20 9.03 6.90
CA ASP A 103 -9.90 8.53 8.23
C ASP A 103 -10.77 7.32 8.65
N ASP A 104 -11.81 7.04 7.90
CA ASP A 104 -12.73 5.91 8.12
C ASP A 104 -12.27 4.58 7.48
N GLY A 105 -11.18 4.59 6.72
CA GLY A 105 -10.64 3.40 6.07
C GLY A 105 -9.91 2.45 7.02
N ASP A 106 -9.73 1.21 6.58
CA ASP A 106 -8.98 0.17 7.27
C ASP A 106 -7.52 0.10 6.82
N MET A 107 -7.22 0.61 5.60
CA MET A 107 -5.91 0.49 4.98
C MET A 107 -5.61 1.63 4.00
N LEU A 108 -4.37 2.13 4.03
CA LEU A 108 -3.80 2.97 2.98
C LEU A 108 -2.80 2.16 2.16
N VAL A 109 -2.81 2.36 0.84
CA VAL A 109 -1.88 1.75 -0.12
C VAL A 109 -1.14 2.84 -0.87
N LEU A 110 0.19 2.76 -0.86
CA LEU A 110 1.11 3.70 -1.50
C LEU A 110 1.88 2.98 -2.61
N PRO A 111 1.54 3.17 -3.89
CA PRO A 111 2.31 2.66 -5.01
C PRO A 111 3.65 3.39 -5.13
N GLY A 112 4.61 2.77 -5.77
CA GLY A 112 5.89 3.37 -6.10
C GLY A 112 5.86 4.14 -7.42
N GLY A 113 6.98 4.09 -8.12
CA GLY A 113 7.23 4.90 -9.32
C GLY A 113 7.83 6.25 -8.99
N MET A 114 8.56 6.79 -9.98
CA MET A 114 9.20 8.11 -9.86
C MET A 114 8.74 9.01 -11.00
N PRO A 115 8.38 10.28 -10.74
CA PRO A 115 8.45 10.99 -9.44
C PRO A 115 7.24 10.74 -8.50
N GLY A 116 6.34 9.79 -8.77
CA GLY A 116 5.11 9.56 -8.00
C GLY A 116 5.35 9.43 -6.50
N THR A 117 6.37 8.63 -6.10
CA THR A 117 6.76 8.49 -4.69
C THR A 117 7.18 9.82 -4.05
N LEU A 118 7.88 10.69 -4.80
CA LEU A 118 8.26 12.02 -4.28
C LEU A 118 7.04 12.93 -4.12
N ASN A 119 6.11 12.87 -5.06
CA ASN A 119 4.87 13.64 -5.00
C ASN A 119 4.02 13.20 -3.79
N LEU A 120 3.88 11.88 -3.57
CA LEU A 120 3.20 11.34 -2.38
C LEU A 120 3.91 11.79 -1.09
N ALA A 121 5.24 11.70 -1.03
CA ALA A 121 6.03 12.11 0.12
C ALA A 121 5.92 13.61 0.46
N GLY A 122 5.72 14.44 -0.57
CA GLY A 122 5.59 15.90 -0.44
C GLY A 122 4.18 16.39 -0.07
N ASN A 123 3.18 15.52 -0.05
CA ASN A 123 1.81 15.92 0.27
C ASN A 123 1.57 15.89 1.78
N GLU A 124 1.38 17.07 2.39
CA GLU A 124 1.24 17.21 3.84
C GLU A 124 -0.06 16.57 4.37
N THR A 125 -1.15 16.64 3.62
CA THR A 125 -2.43 16.02 4.00
C THR A 125 -2.30 14.51 4.05
N LEU A 126 -1.66 13.90 3.04
CA LEU A 126 -1.39 12.47 3.04
C LEU A 126 -0.44 12.07 4.17
N ALA A 127 0.59 12.88 4.46
CA ALA A 127 1.52 12.61 5.55
C ALA A 127 0.81 12.64 6.92
N ALA A 128 -0.11 13.57 7.14
CA ALA A 128 -0.94 13.62 8.35
C ALA A 128 -1.85 12.38 8.46
N LEU A 129 -2.46 11.97 7.35
CA LEU A 129 -3.32 10.79 7.29
C LEU A 129 -2.52 9.49 7.59
N ILE A 130 -1.34 9.33 7.01
CA ILE A 130 -0.46 8.18 7.28
C ILE A 130 -0.11 8.10 8.78
N ARG A 131 0.22 9.22 9.43
CA ARG A 131 0.47 9.26 10.88
C ARG A 131 -0.75 8.85 11.67
N SER A 132 -1.92 9.37 11.31
CA SER A 132 -3.19 9.02 11.96
C SER A 132 -3.47 7.52 11.89
N TYR A 133 -3.20 6.88 10.73
CA TYR A 133 -3.37 5.44 10.56
C TYR A 133 -2.37 4.63 11.41
N ASP A 134 -1.10 5.04 11.45
CA ASP A 134 -0.09 4.37 12.31
C ASP A 134 -0.46 4.49 13.79
N ASP A 135 -0.87 5.67 14.25
CA ASP A 135 -1.27 5.93 15.64
C ASP A 135 -2.51 5.13 16.05
N GLN A 136 -3.45 4.92 15.13
CA GLN A 136 -4.65 4.10 15.33
C GLN A 136 -4.40 2.59 15.13
N GLY A 137 -3.20 2.19 14.74
CA GLY A 137 -2.88 0.79 14.44
C GLY A 137 -3.55 0.26 13.17
N LYS A 138 -4.03 1.13 12.29
CA LYS A 138 -4.60 0.78 10.98
C LYS A 138 -3.50 0.33 10.01
N LYS A 139 -3.90 -0.31 8.91
CA LYS A 139 -2.96 -0.92 7.98
C LYS A 139 -2.35 0.12 7.04
N LEU A 140 -1.04 0.00 6.83
CA LEU A 140 -0.30 0.75 5.83
C LEU A 140 0.40 -0.24 4.90
N ALA A 141 0.21 -0.10 3.59
CA ALA A 141 0.91 -0.86 2.57
C ALA A 141 1.70 0.09 1.67
N ALA A 142 2.92 -0.28 1.35
CA ALA A 142 3.77 0.48 0.46
C ALA A 142 4.63 -0.48 -0.37
N ILE A 143 4.86 -0.13 -1.65
CA ILE A 143 5.57 -0.99 -2.58
C ILE A 143 6.71 -0.24 -3.27
N CYS A 144 7.76 -0.95 -3.70
CA CYS A 144 8.86 -0.43 -4.51
C CYS A 144 9.62 0.70 -3.81
N ALA A 145 9.52 1.93 -4.31
CA ALA A 145 10.13 3.10 -3.68
C ALA A 145 9.31 3.67 -2.51
N ALA A 146 8.00 3.42 -2.46
CA ALA A 146 7.09 4.03 -1.49
C ALA A 146 7.34 3.66 -0.01
N PRO A 147 7.93 2.50 0.37
CA PRO A 147 8.35 2.25 1.75
C PRO A 147 9.27 3.33 2.31
N SER A 148 10.01 4.05 1.44
CA SER A 148 10.84 5.18 1.84
C SER A 148 10.04 6.33 2.51
N ILE A 149 8.76 6.50 2.14
CA ILE A 149 7.86 7.48 2.77
C ILE A 149 7.69 7.12 4.25
N LEU A 150 7.33 5.87 4.52
CA LEU A 150 7.13 5.37 5.89
C LEU A 150 8.44 5.35 6.69
N GLY A 151 9.56 5.06 6.02
CA GLY A 151 10.90 5.06 6.62
C GLY A 151 11.31 6.46 7.10
N VAL A 152 11.20 7.47 6.24
CA VAL A 152 11.52 8.88 6.58
C VAL A 152 10.60 9.40 7.70
N MET A 153 9.36 8.93 7.75
CA MET A 153 8.41 9.26 8.84
C MET A 153 8.73 8.56 10.17
N GLY A 154 9.70 7.61 10.19
CA GLY A 154 10.07 6.84 11.37
C GLY A 154 9.11 5.69 11.71
N ILE A 155 8.09 5.46 10.90
CA ILE A 155 7.07 4.43 11.11
C ILE A 155 7.66 3.02 11.06
N LEU A 156 8.73 2.82 10.28
CA LEU A 156 9.39 1.52 10.09
C LEU A 156 10.49 1.23 11.13
N LYS A 157 10.74 2.14 12.08
CA LYS A 157 11.75 1.95 13.11
C LYS A 157 11.52 0.65 13.89
N ASP A 158 12.58 -0.16 14.04
CA ASP A 158 12.59 -1.46 14.73
C ASP A 158 11.66 -2.52 14.08
N LYS A 159 11.17 -2.26 12.86
CA LYS A 159 10.31 -3.20 12.10
C LYS A 159 11.08 -3.81 10.92
N ASN A 160 10.69 -5.02 10.52
CA ASN A 160 11.15 -5.60 9.26
C ASN A 160 10.53 -4.83 8.09
N ALA A 161 11.33 -4.51 7.08
CA ALA A 161 10.88 -3.80 5.91
C ALA A 161 11.62 -4.26 4.65
N VAL A 162 11.04 -3.94 3.50
CA VAL A 162 11.65 -4.14 2.18
C VAL A 162 11.39 -2.88 1.35
N CYS A 163 12.26 -2.61 0.38
CA CYS A 163 12.06 -1.53 -0.58
C CYS A 163 12.74 -1.88 -1.92
N PHE A 164 12.52 -1.03 -2.90
CA PHE A 164 13.25 -1.13 -4.15
C PHE A 164 14.76 -0.87 -3.90
N PRO A 165 15.67 -1.62 -4.56
CA PRO A 165 17.12 -1.44 -4.41
C PRO A 165 17.57 0.01 -4.61
N GLY A 166 18.35 0.55 -3.67
CA GLY A 166 18.81 1.93 -3.64
C GLY A 166 17.97 2.87 -2.77
N PHE A 167 16.92 2.37 -2.11
CA PHE A 167 16.11 3.14 -1.16
C PHE A 167 16.33 2.75 0.30
N GLU A 168 17.24 1.82 0.59
CA GLU A 168 17.49 1.24 1.91
C GLU A 168 17.85 2.31 2.95
N GLU A 169 18.67 3.30 2.58
CA GLU A 169 19.08 4.40 3.45
C GLU A 169 17.87 5.26 3.92
N LYS A 170 16.78 5.27 3.15
CA LYS A 170 15.55 5.98 3.51
C LYS A 170 14.73 5.24 4.59
N LEU A 171 15.03 3.97 4.84
CA LEU A 171 14.38 3.13 5.84
C LEU A 171 15.15 3.14 7.17
N ALA A 172 15.70 4.30 7.56
CA ALA A 172 16.56 4.41 8.73
C ALA A 172 15.90 3.85 10.00
N GLY A 173 16.60 2.93 10.66
CA GLY A 173 16.12 2.24 11.86
C GLY A 173 15.25 1.01 11.58
N ALA A 174 14.92 0.71 10.33
CA ALA A 174 14.26 -0.55 9.97
C ALA A 174 15.28 -1.70 9.84
N ASN A 175 14.81 -2.92 10.05
CA ASN A 175 15.54 -4.12 9.66
C ASN A 175 15.19 -4.43 8.20
N VAL A 176 16.03 -3.98 7.27
CA VAL A 176 15.79 -4.15 5.83
C VAL A 176 16.15 -5.58 5.42
N LEU A 177 15.20 -6.28 4.80
CA LEU A 177 15.33 -7.67 4.38
C LEU A 177 15.38 -7.78 2.84
N ASP A 178 16.11 -8.77 2.35
CA ASP A 178 16.12 -9.17 0.93
C ASP A 178 15.11 -10.32 0.72
N VAL A 179 13.83 -9.98 0.76
CA VAL A 179 12.70 -10.90 0.54
C VAL A 179 11.63 -10.22 -0.31
N PRO A 180 10.77 -10.98 -1.01
CA PRO A 180 9.75 -10.39 -1.89
C PRO A 180 8.75 -9.48 -1.18
N ALA A 181 8.39 -9.79 0.06
CA ALA A 181 7.43 -9.01 0.82
C ALA A 181 7.58 -9.23 2.32
N VAL A 182 7.19 -8.24 3.11
CA VAL A 182 7.11 -8.33 4.57
C VAL A 182 5.69 -8.00 5.01
N ILE A 183 5.15 -8.83 5.89
CA ILE A 183 3.92 -8.54 6.62
C ILE A 183 4.32 -8.25 8.06
N GLY A 184 4.23 -6.99 8.45
CA GLY A 184 4.52 -6.54 9.82
C GLY A 184 3.32 -6.73 10.74
N LYS A 185 3.58 -6.64 12.05
CA LYS A 185 2.52 -6.47 13.05
C LYS A 185 2.48 -4.99 13.41
N ASN A 186 1.28 -4.42 13.44
CA ASN A 186 1.08 -3.18 14.18
C ASN A 186 1.34 -3.48 15.66
N ARG A 187 1.82 -2.49 16.39
CA ARG A 187 2.30 -2.57 17.79
C ARG A 187 1.48 -3.50 18.67
#